data_c5907411647803f2bfe0ac2b1372d4f5
#
_entry.id   c5907411647803f2bfe0ac2b1372d4f5
#
_cell.length_a   1.000
_cell.length_b   1.000
_cell.length_c   1.000
_cell.angle_alpha   90.00
_cell.angle_beta   90.00
_cell.angle_gamma   90.00
#
_symmetry.space_group_name_H-M   'P 1'
#
loop_
_entity.id
_entity.type
_entity.pdbx_description
1 polymer ?
#
loop_
_entity_poly.entity_id
_entity_poly.type
_entity_poly.pdbx_seq_one_letter_code
_entity_poly.pdbx_strand_id
1 'polypeptide(L)'
;YNLETSQHAGKGHSPIRTQGQRFLTDFSCDGTVCFSYSAGNIRMDKHLALLRESNTVAISYTITNQGEEAGLSITPLMNFREHSASSAVSDLQFTCEPNTVGGFTLIPAAAPGLCIELSCSAGRLFPRENQYDVDMQYQTEVDNETAGLDTHFCPYDLRFTLPAHSSTEISLLCTVHPVQDTPVLSRPQADTAAIEIAHVQEYYDSLKQQAGYGDDAFANTLVVA
;
A
#
# COMPACT_ATOMS: atom_id res chain seq x y z
N TYR A 1 8.23 -8.89 14.12
CA TYR A 1 8.40 -9.40 12.74
C TYR A 1 8.39 -8.22 11.78
N ASN A 2 9.23 -8.28 10.72
CA ASN A 2 9.17 -7.36 9.59
C ASN A 2 8.61 -8.12 8.38
N LEU A 3 7.47 -7.68 7.85
CA LEU A 3 6.79 -8.30 6.70
C LEU A 3 7.20 -7.65 5.37
N GLU A 4 8.02 -6.59 5.42
CA GLU A 4 8.57 -5.95 4.24
C GLU A 4 9.53 -6.90 3.51
N THR A 5 9.43 -6.94 2.19
CA THR A 5 10.41 -7.59 1.31
C THR A 5 11.04 -6.52 0.45
N SER A 6 12.22 -6.08 0.83
CA SER A 6 12.97 -5.05 0.13
C SER A 6 14.46 -5.36 0.07
N GLN A 7 15.13 -4.73 -0.88
CA GLN A 7 16.57 -4.76 -1.02
C GLN A 7 17.05 -3.32 -1.18
N HIS A 8 18.07 -2.94 -0.43
CA HIS A 8 18.72 -1.65 -0.54
C HIS A 8 20.15 -1.81 -1.02
N ALA A 9 20.60 -0.93 -1.89
CA ALA A 9 21.97 -0.93 -2.36
C ALA A 9 22.91 -0.58 -1.19
N GLY A 10 23.78 -1.52 -0.85
CA GLY A 10 24.80 -1.30 0.19
C GLY A 10 25.93 -0.40 -0.32
N LYS A 11 26.39 0.56 0.50
CA LYS A 11 27.59 1.34 0.19
C LYS A 11 28.82 0.41 0.24
N GLY A 12 29.19 -0.11 -0.94
CA GLY A 12 30.46 -0.85 -1.15
C GLY A 12 30.44 -2.34 -0.87
N HIS A 13 29.34 -2.97 -0.44
CA HIS A 13 29.22 -4.41 -0.15
C HIS A 13 27.79 -4.92 -0.36
N SER A 14 27.54 -6.19 -0.04
CA SER A 14 26.25 -6.87 -0.24
C SER A 14 25.03 -6.02 0.13
N PRO A 15 23.97 -6.04 -0.69
CA PRO A 15 22.76 -5.28 -0.42
C PRO A 15 22.12 -5.68 0.92
N ILE A 16 21.60 -4.70 1.64
CA ILE A 16 20.80 -4.95 2.84
C ILE A 16 19.44 -5.46 2.38
N ARG A 17 19.03 -6.62 2.88
CA ARG A 17 17.77 -7.25 2.51
C ARG A 17 16.87 -7.43 3.72
N THR A 18 15.62 -7.04 3.60
CA THR A 18 14.54 -7.55 4.44
C THR A 18 13.99 -8.83 3.80
N GLN A 19 13.44 -9.71 4.61
CA GLN A 19 13.02 -11.04 4.17
C GLN A 19 11.57 -11.33 4.60
N GLY A 20 10.68 -10.35 4.40
CA GLY A 20 9.25 -10.48 4.72
C GLY A 20 8.57 -11.60 3.95
N GLN A 21 9.05 -11.92 2.74
CA GLN A 21 8.54 -13.03 1.92
C GLN A 21 8.53 -14.38 2.64
N ARG A 22 9.41 -14.59 3.62
CA ARG A 22 9.40 -15.84 4.42
C ARG A 22 8.14 -16.03 5.27
N PHE A 23 7.37 -14.98 5.48
CA PHE A 23 6.12 -15.00 6.19
C PHE A 23 4.90 -15.02 5.25
N LEU A 24 5.13 -14.81 3.94
CA LEU A 24 4.08 -14.88 2.94
C LEU A 24 3.64 -16.34 2.77
N THR A 25 2.36 -16.60 2.95
CA THR A 25 1.76 -17.94 2.86
C THR A 25 0.91 -18.11 1.60
N ASP A 26 0.38 -17.00 1.07
CA ASP A 26 -0.41 -17.01 -0.17
C ASP A 26 -0.37 -15.65 -0.86
N PHE A 27 -0.55 -15.68 -2.19
CA PHE A 27 -0.66 -14.49 -3.03
C PHE A 27 -1.65 -14.74 -4.16
N SER A 28 -2.55 -13.81 -4.39
CA SER A 28 -3.43 -13.81 -5.55
C SER A 28 -3.51 -12.42 -6.18
N CYS A 29 -3.67 -12.41 -7.51
CA CYS A 29 -3.87 -11.20 -8.29
C CYS A 29 -4.88 -11.51 -9.40
N ASP A 30 -6.15 -11.20 -9.17
CA ASP A 30 -7.25 -11.49 -10.08
C ASP A 30 -8.30 -10.37 -10.03
N GLY A 31 -7.98 -9.25 -10.67
CA GLY A 31 -8.75 -8.00 -10.59
C GLY A 31 -8.47 -7.19 -9.31
N THR A 32 -8.31 -7.87 -8.19
CA THR A 32 -7.81 -7.34 -6.93
C THR A 32 -6.56 -8.10 -6.49
N VAL A 33 -5.81 -7.55 -5.56
CA VAL A 33 -4.57 -8.18 -5.07
C VAL A 33 -4.71 -8.57 -3.61
N CYS A 34 -4.32 -9.79 -3.28
CA CYS A 34 -4.28 -10.29 -1.91
C CYS A 34 -2.90 -10.85 -1.57
N PHE A 35 -2.40 -10.49 -0.39
CA PHE A 35 -1.22 -11.09 0.24
C PHE A 35 -1.63 -11.63 1.61
N SER A 36 -1.37 -12.92 1.86
CA SER A 36 -1.59 -13.55 3.15
C SER A 36 -0.27 -13.84 3.84
N TYR A 37 -0.16 -13.45 5.09
CA TYR A 37 1.05 -13.61 5.91
C TYR A 37 0.76 -14.39 7.19
N SER A 38 1.76 -15.16 7.65
CA SER A 38 1.74 -15.81 8.95
C SER A 38 3.08 -15.62 9.66
N ALA A 39 3.06 -14.95 10.81
CA ALA A 39 4.24 -14.60 11.58
C ALA A 39 4.00 -14.84 13.09
N GLY A 40 4.45 -15.98 13.60
CA GLY A 40 4.17 -16.41 14.96
C GLY A 40 2.68 -16.62 15.21
N ASN A 41 2.13 -15.88 16.16
CA ASN A 41 0.69 -15.94 16.49
C ASN A 41 -0.17 -14.95 15.68
N ILE A 42 0.43 -14.24 14.69
CA ILE A 42 -0.28 -13.26 13.87
C ILE A 42 -0.51 -13.85 12.48
N ARG A 43 -1.74 -13.76 12.01
CA ARG A 43 -2.11 -13.93 10.60
C ARG A 43 -2.62 -12.61 10.08
N MET A 44 -2.27 -12.26 8.85
CA MET A 44 -2.68 -11.01 8.23
C MET A 44 -2.98 -11.23 6.75
N ASP A 45 -4.17 -10.85 6.35
CA ASP A 45 -4.54 -10.72 4.94
C ASP A 45 -4.56 -9.23 4.58
N LYS A 46 -3.80 -8.88 3.55
CA LYS A 46 -3.75 -7.54 2.98
C LYS A 46 -4.36 -7.59 1.58
N HIS A 47 -5.51 -6.95 1.41
CA HIS A 47 -6.16 -6.79 0.13
C HIS A 47 -5.99 -5.37 -0.37
N LEU A 48 -5.84 -5.19 -1.69
CA LEU A 48 -5.77 -3.88 -2.31
C LEU A 48 -6.41 -3.87 -3.71
N ALA A 49 -7.00 -2.74 -4.05
CA ALA A 49 -7.52 -2.46 -5.37
C ALA A 49 -7.45 -0.98 -5.70
N LEU A 50 -7.31 -0.65 -6.99
CA LEU A 50 -7.59 0.67 -7.52
C LEU A 50 -9.11 0.77 -7.73
N LEU A 51 -9.73 1.76 -7.11
CA LEU A 51 -11.18 1.95 -7.22
C LEU A 51 -11.55 2.48 -8.61
N ARG A 52 -12.67 2.00 -9.11
CA ARG A 52 -13.16 2.40 -10.44
C ARG A 52 -13.56 3.86 -10.46
N GLU A 53 -13.31 4.52 -11.60
CA GLU A 53 -13.70 5.90 -11.86
C GLU A 53 -13.16 6.92 -10.85
N SER A 54 -12.13 6.54 -10.09
CA SER A 54 -11.45 7.42 -9.15
C SER A 54 -9.94 7.15 -9.12
N ASN A 55 -9.18 8.14 -8.68
CA ASN A 55 -7.75 8.00 -8.45
C ASN A 55 -7.46 7.52 -7.01
N THR A 56 -8.24 6.55 -6.54
CA THR A 56 -8.19 6.08 -5.15
C THR A 56 -7.78 4.62 -5.09
N VAL A 57 -6.78 4.33 -4.28
CA VAL A 57 -6.41 2.97 -3.88
C VAL A 57 -7.04 2.67 -2.53
N ALA A 58 -7.76 1.55 -2.44
CA ALA A 58 -8.24 1.00 -1.19
C ALA A 58 -7.33 -0.14 -0.74
N ILE A 59 -6.96 -0.16 0.54
CA ILE A 59 -6.18 -1.22 1.16
C ILE A 59 -6.89 -1.67 2.44
N SER A 60 -7.25 -2.94 2.50
CA SER A 60 -7.85 -3.57 3.68
C SER A 60 -6.85 -4.52 4.31
N TYR A 61 -6.75 -4.49 5.64
CA TYR A 61 -6.04 -5.47 6.43
C TYR A 61 -7.02 -6.19 7.35
N THR A 62 -7.03 -7.52 7.30
CA THR A 62 -7.69 -8.38 8.27
C THR A 62 -6.62 -9.10 9.06
N ILE A 63 -6.54 -8.86 10.37
CA ILE A 63 -5.44 -9.33 11.21
C ILE A 63 -6.02 -10.14 12.35
N THR A 64 -5.59 -11.41 12.46
CA THR A 64 -5.94 -12.29 13.57
C THR A 64 -4.74 -12.44 14.49
N ASN A 65 -4.87 -11.99 15.73
CA ASN A 65 -3.89 -12.19 16.79
C ASN A 65 -4.34 -13.36 17.69
N GLN A 66 -3.63 -14.48 17.62
CA GLN A 66 -3.88 -15.67 18.45
C GLN A 66 -3.06 -15.68 19.75
N GLY A 67 -2.22 -14.67 19.96
CA GLY A 67 -1.36 -14.52 21.12
C GLY A 67 -1.77 -13.36 22.02
N GLU A 68 -0.82 -12.91 22.83
CA GLU A 68 -0.93 -11.72 23.68
C GLU A 68 -1.07 -10.44 22.87
N GLU A 69 -1.38 -9.32 23.53
CA GLU A 69 -1.44 -8.02 22.90
C GLU A 69 -0.14 -7.72 22.12
N ALA A 70 -0.28 -7.21 20.90
CA ALA A 70 0.83 -6.91 20.01
C ALA A 70 0.67 -5.53 19.36
N GLY A 71 1.78 -4.95 18.91
CA GLY A 71 1.80 -3.73 18.12
C GLY A 71 1.94 -4.04 16.62
N LEU A 72 1.23 -3.29 15.80
CA LEU A 72 1.43 -3.23 14.35
C LEU A 72 1.87 -1.83 13.95
N SER A 73 2.86 -1.73 13.09
CA SER A 73 3.27 -0.48 12.43
C SER A 73 3.18 -0.64 10.92
N ILE A 74 2.50 0.29 10.27
CA ILE A 74 2.42 0.39 8.81
C ILE A 74 3.10 1.70 8.41
N THR A 75 4.10 1.60 7.54
CA THR A 75 4.80 2.76 6.98
C THR A 75 4.38 2.94 5.51
N PRO A 76 3.57 3.96 5.18
CA PRO A 76 3.27 4.28 3.79
C PRO A 76 4.54 4.76 3.08
N LEU A 77 4.86 4.14 1.95
CA LEU A 77 5.94 4.55 1.05
C LEU A 77 5.31 5.41 -0.06
N MET A 78 5.63 6.70 -0.05
CA MET A 78 5.04 7.66 -0.97
C MET A 78 6.04 8.06 -2.05
N ASN A 79 5.55 8.14 -3.28
CA ASN A 79 6.33 8.61 -4.42
C ASN A 79 5.46 9.53 -5.29
N PHE A 80 6.12 10.41 -6.06
CA PHE A 80 5.46 11.25 -7.05
C PHE A 80 6.41 11.44 -8.22
N ARG A 81 6.31 10.56 -9.20
CA ARG A 81 7.19 10.50 -10.36
C ARG A 81 6.48 9.91 -11.57
N GLU A 82 7.07 10.08 -12.74
CA GLU A 82 6.66 9.33 -13.93
C GLU A 82 6.91 7.82 -13.74
N HIS A 83 6.10 7.00 -14.40
CA HIS A 83 6.11 5.55 -14.25
C HIS A 83 7.50 4.92 -14.46
N SER A 84 8.26 5.38 -15.45
CA SER A 84 9.58 4.83 -15.81
C SER A 84 10.77 5.56 -15.18
N ALA A 85 10.52 6.60 -14.36
CA ALA A 85 11.57 7.34 -13.69
C ALA A 85 11.88 6.76 -12.31
N SER A 86 13.06 7.05 -11.77
CA SER A 86 13.38 6.85 -10.35
C SER A 86 13.49 8.21 -9.66
N SER A 87 13.34 8.21 -8.34
CA SER A 87 13.37 9.41 -7.52
C SER A 87 14.62 9.45 -6.64
N ALA A 88 15.24 10.62 -6.55
CA ALA A 88 16.19 10.94 -5.50
C ALA A 88 15.48 11.74 -4.38
N VAL A 89 16.13 11.91 -3.23
CA VAL A 89 15.59 12.73 -2.12
C VAL A 89 15.23 14.15 -2.57
N SER A 90 16.01 14.75 -3.50
CA SER A 90 15.76 16.08 -4.05
C SER A 90 14.45 16.19 -4.82
N ASP A 91 13.96 15.08 -5.39
CA ASP A 91 12.76 15.05 -6.24
C ASP A 91 11.49 14.89 -5.41
N LEU A 92 11.64 14.33 -4.19
CA LEU A 92 10.54 14.02 -3.28
C LEU A 92 10.33 15.12 -2.24
N GLN A 93 10.13 16.36 -2.72
CA GLN A 93 9.82 17.49 -1.86
C GLN A 93 8.30 17.64 -1.71
N PHE A 94 7.80 17.46 -0.49
CA PHE A 94 6.38 17.56 -0.16
C PHE A 94 6.13 18.53 0.98
N THR A 95 5.03 19.26 0.91
CA THR A 95 4.38 19.77 2.13
C THR A 95 3.52 18.64 2.68
N CYS A 96 3.75 18.25 3.94
CA CYS A 96 3.12 17.10 4.56
C CYS A 96 2.51 17.49 5.91
N GLU A 97 1.21 17.24 6.09
CA GLU A 97 0.50 17.55 7.33
C GLU A 97 -0.48 16.43 7.70
N PRO A 98 -0.63 16.13 9.02
CA PRO A 98 -1.70 15.26 9.49
C PRO A 98 -3.06 15.83 9.10
N ASN A 99 -4.00 14.97 8.73
CA ASN A 99 -5.37 15.34 8.42
C ASN A 99 -6.36 14.91 9.50
N THR A 100 -7.62 15.29 9.36
CA THR A 100 -8.69 14.97 10.32
C THR A 100 -9.32 13.61 10.10
N VAL A 101 -8.95 12.93 9.02
CA VAL A 101 -9.52 11.63 8.62
C VAL A 101 -8.61 10.45 8.99
N GLY A 102 -7.70 10.66 9.93
CA GLY A 102 -6.85 9.62 10.53
C GLY A 102 -5.58 9.30 9.76
N GLY A 103 -5.21 10.13 8.80
CA GLY A 103 -4.01 10.01 7.98
C GLY A 103 -3.29 11.34 7.81
N PHE A 104 -2.80 11.61 6.61
CA PHE A 104 -2.08 12.82 6.26
C PHE A 104 -2.33 13.24 4.81
N THR A 105 -2.02 14.48 4.51
CA THR A 105 -2.03 15.04 3.16
C THR A 105 -0.61 15.38 2.72
N LEU A 106 -0.33 15.17 1.42
CA LEU A 106 0.91 15.55 0.77
C LEU A 106 0.60 16.46 -0.41
N ILE A 107 1.34 17.56 -0.52
CA ILE A 107 1.31 18.42 -1.71
C ILE A 107 2.71 18.34 -2.33
N PRO A 108 2.87 17.72 -3.52
CA PRO A 108 4.17 17.66 -4.19
C PRO A 108 4.61 19.05 -4.65
N ALA A 109 5.84 19.44 -4.36
CA ALA A 109 6.39 20.71 -4.82
C ALA A 109 6.43 20.80 -6.36
N ALA A 110 6.63 19.64 -7.04
CA ALA A 110 6.61 19.54 -8.49
C ALA A 110 5.20 19.73 -9.11
N ALA A 111 4.13 19.58 -8.31
CA ALA A 111 2.74 19.72 -8.76
C ALA A 111 1.87 20.32 -7.65
N PRO A 112 2.02 21.60 -7.31
CA PRO A 112 1.37 22.23 -6.13
C PRO A 112 -0.15 22.36 -6.28
N GLY A 113 -0.70 22.06 -7.46
CA GLY A 113 -2.15 21.98 -7.70
C GLY A 113 -2.78 20.63 -7.34
N LEU A 114 -1.97 19.61 -7.00
CA LEU A 114 -2.42 18.27 -6.64
C LEU A 114 -2.22 18.00 -5.15
N CYS A 115 -3.12 17.22 -4.59
CA CYS A 115 -3.05 16.71 -3.23
C CYS A 115 -3.09 15.19 -3.26
N ILE A 116 -2.21 14.54 -2.52
CA ILE A 116 -2.28 13.12 -2.20
C ILE A 116 -2.84 13.05 -0.78
N GLU A 117 -4.02 12.47 -0.63
CA GLU A 117 -4.70 12.34 0.65
C GLU A 117 -4.77 10.88 1.07
N LEU A 118 -4.25 10.57 2.27
CA LEU A 118 -4.36 9.27 2.91
C LEU A 118 -5.32 9.37 4.08
N SER A 119 -6.25 8.44 4.20
CA SER A 119 -7.13 8.28 5.35
C SER A 119 -7.04 6.87 5.94
N CYS A 120 -7.27 6.76 7.26
CA CYS A 120 -7.18 5.51 7.98
C CYS A 120 -8.32 5.37 9.00
N SER A 121 -8.92 4.17 9.08
CA SER A 121 -10.03 3.88 9.99
C SER A 121 -9.63 3.95 11.46
N ALA A 122 -8.39 3.58 11.79
CA ALA A 122 -7.88 3.50 13.16
C ALA A 122 -6.38 3.82 13.21
N GLY A 123 -5.79 3.67 14.40
CA GLY A 123 -4.36 3.90 14.60
C GLY A 123 -4.01 5.35 14.93
N ARG A 124 -2.72 5.57 15.14
CA ARG A 124 -2.14 6.87 15.43
C ARG A 124 -0.96 7.12 14.52
N LEU A 125 -0.81 8.36 14.07
CA LEU A 125 0.35 8.83 13.32
C LEU A 125 1.52 9.12 14.26
N PHE A 126 2.68 8.60 13.92
CA PHE A 126 3.95 8.91 14.57
C PHE A 126 4.92 9.43 13.51
N PRO A 127 5.39 10.67 13.64
CA PRO A 127 6.37 11.22 12.69
C PRO A 127 7.66 10.40 12.74
N ARG A 128 8.26 10.19 11.58
CA ARG A 128 9.53 9.48 11.44
C ARG A 128 10.69 10.47 11.51
N GLU A 129 11.74 10.11 12.22
CA GLU A 129 13.01 10.88 12.25
C GLU A 129 13.68 10.81 10.87
N ASN A 130 13.75 9.62 10.28
CA ASN A 130 14.18 9.44 8.90
C ASN A 130 12.94 9.33 8.00
N GLN A 131 12.68 10.39 7.24
CA GLN A 131 11.51 10.50 6.37
C GLN A 131 11.74 9.95 4.96
N TYR A 132 12.91 9.37 4.66
CA TYR A 132 13.21 8.81 3.36
C TYR A 132 13.72 7.39 3.50
N ASP A 133 13.18 6.51 2.66
CA ASP A 133 13.70 5.19 2.40
C ASP A 133 14.48 5.25 1.10
N VAL A 134 15.81 5.26 1.21
CA VAL A 134 16.73 5.55 0.12
C VAL A 134 17.36 4.28 -0.45
N ASP A 135 17.77 4.36 -1.72
CA ASP A 135 18.52 3.31 -2.40
C ASP A 135 17.78 1.96 -2.44
N MET A 136 16.44 1.98 -2.43
CA MET A 136 15.63 0.77 -2.64
C MET A 136 15.90 0.23 -4.05
N GLN A 137 16.30 -1.03 -4.15
CA GLN A 137 16.71 -1.65 -5.40
C GLN A 137 15.59 -2.57 -5.92
N TYR A 138 15.12 -2.32 -7.12
CA TYR A 138 14.18 -3.18 -7.83
C TYR A 138 14.95 -4.08 -8.80
N GLN A 139 15.02 -5.38 -8.50
CA GLN A 139 15.82 -6.31 -9.28
C GLN A 139 15.33 -6.42 -10.74
N THR A 140 14.02 -6.39 -10.95
CA THR A 140 13.44 -6.43 -12.32
C THR A 140 13.89 -5.24 -13.15
N GLU A 141 13.99 -4.05 -12.56
CA GLU A 141 14.49 -2.85 -13.24
C GLU A 141 15.98 -2.96 -13.57
N VAL A 142 16.77 -3.51 -12.64
CA VAL A 142 18.19 -3.79 -12.87
C VAL A 142 18.38 -4.80 -14.00
N ASP A 143 17.58 -5.86 -14.02
CA ASP A 143 17.63 -6.92 -15.05
C ASP A 143 17.20 -6.37 -16.44
N ASN A 144 16.38 -5.34 -16.46
CA ASN A 144 15.94 -4.63 -17.69
C ASN A 144 16.87 -3.48 -18.08
N GLU A 145 18.02 -3.34 -17.45
CA GLU A 145 19.00 -2.26 -17.69
C GLU A 145 18.43 -0.83 -17.50
N THR A 146 17.41 -0.71 -16.63
CA THR A 146 16.83 0.58 -16.24
C THR A 146 17.40 1.05 -14.89
N ALA A 147 17.04 2.26 -14.46
CA ALA A 147 17.48 2.80 -13.17
C ALA A 147 16.86 2.00 -12.02
N GLY A 148 17.59 1.00 -11.54
CA GLY A 148 17.10 0.04 -10.55
C GLY A 148 17.06 0.55 -9.10
N LEU A 149 17.41 1.81 -8.83
CA LEU A 149 17.41 2.42 -7.50
C LEU A 149 16.34 3.48 -7.41
N ASP A 150 15.56 3.46 -6.33
CA ASP A 150 14.53 4.44 -6.06
C ASP A 150 14.56 4.92 -4.61
N THR A 151 13.90 6.03 -4.34
CA THR A 151 13.74 6.61 -3.00
C THR A 151 12.24 6.83 -2.75
N HIS A 152 11.80 6.60 -1.51
CA HIS A 152 10.43 6.86 -1.11
C HIS A 152 10.38 7.84 0.06
N PHE A 153 9.37 8.69 0.06
CA PHE A 153 9.06 9.57 1.18
C PHE A 153 8.14 8.85 2.17
N CYS A 154 8.55 8.79 3.43
CA CYS A 154 7.90 8.03 4.50
C CYS A 154 7.69 8.93 5.72
N PRO A 155 6.75 9.87 5.70
CA PRO A 155 6.66 10.92 6.74
C PRO A 155 6.21 10.39 8.10
N TYR A 156 5.38 9.33 8.11
CA TYR A 156 4.76 8.80 9.32
C TYR A 156 4.74 7.27 9.33
N ASP A 157 4.75 6.73 10.55
CA ASP A 157 4.25 5.40 10.84
C ASP A 157 2.80 5.49 11.33
N LEU A 158 1.93 4.62 10.83
CA LEU A 158 0.62 4.34 11.40
C LEU A 158 0.76 3.19 12.39
N ARG A 159 0.51 3.44 13.69
CA ARG A 159 0.67 2.43 14.74
C ARG A 159 -0.66 2.03 15.33
N PHE A 160 -0.83 0.73 15.51
CA PHE A 160 -2.04 0.08 15.99
C PHE A 160 -1.71 -0.86 17.15
N THR A 161 -2.66 -1.01 18.07
CA THR A 161 -2.65 -2.08 19.06
C THR A 161 -3.54 -3.22 18.57
N LEU A 162 -3.02 -4.42 18.57
CA LEU A 162 -3.75 -5.66 18.26
C LEU A 162 -4.07 -6.34 19.59
N PRO A 163 -5.32 -6.33 20.04
CA PRO A 163 -5.68 -6.97 21.32
C PRO A 163 -5.35 -8.47 21.31
N ALA A 164 -5.13 -9.03 22.49
CA ALA A 164 -4.92 -10.47 22.63
C ALA A 164 -6.14 -11.26 22.13
N HIS A 165 -5.89 -12.40 21.47
CA HIS A 165 -6.91 -13.35 21.01
C HIS A 165 -8.06 -12.69 20.24
N SER A 166 -7.75 -11.77 19.33
CA SER A 166 -8.75 -10.97 18.61
C SER A 166 -8.52 -10.93 17.11
N SER A 167 -9.55 -10.49 16.39
CA SER A 167 -9.44 -10.06 14.99
C SER A 167 -9.59 -8.54 14.91
N THR A 168 -8.79 -7.91 14.07
CA THR A 168 -8.78 -6.46 13.83
C THR A 168 -8.86 -6.20 12.35
N GLU A 169 -9.75 -5.30 11.92
CA GLU A 169 -9.86 -4.83 10.55
C GLU A 169 -9.37 -3.38 10.49
N ILE A 170 -8.62 -3.07 9.44
CA ILE A 170 -8.08 -1.73 9.19
C ILE A 170 -8.32 -1.39 7.72
N SER A 171 -8.92 -0.23 7.48
CA SER A 171 -9.08 0.35 6.16
C SER A 171 -8.14 1.54 5.97
N LEU A 172 -7.43 1.54 4.84
CA LEU A 172 -6.67 2.67 4.32
C LEU A 172 -7.22 3.04 2.95
N LEU A 173 -7.44 4.33 2.72
CA LEU A 173 -7.75 4.89 1.42
C LEU A 173 -6.70 5.94 1.08
N CYS A 174 -6.18 5.89 -0.14
CA CYS A 174 -5.24 6.88 -0.65
C CYS A 174 -5.72 7.40 -2.00
N THR A 175 -5.91 8.69 -2.14
CA THR A 175 -6.41 9.32 -3.36
C THR A 175 -5.54 10.47 -3.83
N VAL A 176 -5.58 10.75 -5.13
CA VAL A 176 -4.97 11.95 -5.73
C VAL A 176 -6.07 12.82 -6.34
N HIS A 177 -6.11 14.09 -5.95
CA HIS A 177 -7.13 15.04 -6.40
C HIS A 177 -6.59 16.47 -6.45
N PRO A 178 -7.31 17.43 -7.08
CA PRO A 178 -6.95 18.84 -7.02
C PRO A 178 -6.96 19.38 -5.58
N VAL A 179 -6.00 20.23 -5.24
CA VAL A 179 -5.82 20.74 -3.87
C VAL A 179 -7.01 21.53 -3.35
N GLN A 180 -7.79 22.20 -4.23
CA GLN A 180 -9.00 22.95 -3.87
C GLN A 180 -10.16 22.05 -3.41
N ASP A 181 -10.11 20.76 -3.70
CA ASP A 181 -11.17 19.81 -3.37
C ASP A 181 -10.92 19.13 -2.01
N THR A 182 -9.90 19.55 -1.26
CA THR A 182 -9.54 18.98 0.06
C THR A 182 -10.50 19.43 1.16
N PRO A 183 -10.95 18.51 2.05
CA PRO A 183 -10.73 17.05 2.00
C PRO A 183 -11.74 16.35 1.10
N VAL A 184 -11.27 15.36 0.32
CA VAL A 184 -12.13 14.50 -0.52
C VAL A 184 -12.54 13.23 0.23
N LEU A 185 -11.62 12.69 1.05
CA LEU A 185 -11.89 11.50 1.84
C LEU A 185 -12.58 11.83 3.16
N SER A 186 -13.52 10.99 3.57
CA SER A 186 -13.98 10.89 4.94
C SER A 186 -13.14 9.87 5.71
N ARG A 187 -13.19 9.89 7.05
CA ARG A 187 -12.57 8.84 7.84
C ARG A 187 -13.32 7.52 7.59
N PRO A 188 -12.64 6.47 7.07
CA PRO A 188 -13.32 5.21 6.76
C PRO A 188 -13.70 4.47 8.04
N GLN A 189 -14.71 3.59 7.93
CA GLN A 189 -14.96 2.55 8.92
C GLN A 189 -13.92 1.42 8.76
N ALA A 190 -13.86 0.50 9.70
CA ALA A 190 -12.88 -0.59 9.67
C ALA A 190 -13.00 -1.48 8.42
N ASP A 191 -14.19 -1.66 7.90
CA ASP A 191 -14.55 -2.51 6.76
C ASP A 191 -14.68 -1.75 5.43
N THR A 192 -14.57 -0.42 5.42
CA THR A 192 -14.82 0.40 4.21
C THR A 192 -13.98 -0.07 3.03
N ALA A 193 -12.67 -0.25 3.21
CA ALA A 193 -11.80 -0.68 2.11
C ALA A 193 -12.14 -2.11 1.65
N ALA A 194 -12.51 -3.01 2.55
CA ALA A 194 -12.91 -4.37 2.18
C ALA A 194 -14.17 -4.37 1.31
N ILE A 195 -15.17 -3.54 1.65
CA ILE A 195 -16.41 -3.37 0.86
C ILE A 195 -16.08 -2.82 -0.53
N GLU A 196 -15.27 -1.77 -0.64
CA GLU A 196 -14.89 -1.18 -1.92
C GLU A 196 -14.09 -2.16 -2.80
N ILE A 197 -13.18 -2.92 -2.21
CA ILE A 197 -12.42 -3.96 -2.91
C ILE A 197 -13.35 -5.08 -3.42
N ALA A 198 -14.35 -5.49 -2.62
CA ALA A 198 -15.34 -6.47 -3.05
C ALA A 198 -16.15 -5.99 -4.27
N HIS A 199 -16.55 -4.72 -4.32
CA HIS A 199 -17.24 -4.14 -5.49
C HIS A 199 -16.34 -4.18 -6.75
N VAL A 200 -15.03 -3.92 -6.60
CA VAL A 200 -14.08 -4.05 -7.71
C VAL A 200 -13.99 -5.49 -8.18
N GLN A 201 -13.91 -6.46 -7.27
CA GLN A 201 -13.86 -7.88 -7.60
C GLN A 201 -15.12 -8.34 -8.33
N GLU A 202 -16.31 -7.98 -7.82
CA GLU A 202 -17.61 -8.29 -8.45
C GLU A 202 -17.68 -7.75 -9.88
N TYR A 203 -17.13 -6.55 -10.11
CA TYR A 203 -17.07 -5.99 -11.46
C TYR A 203 -16.21 -6.86 -12.39
N TYR A 204 -14.99 -7.25 -11.99
CA TYR A 204 -14.12 -8.09 -12.81
C TYR A 204 -14.73 -9.48 -13.03
N ASP A 205 -15.37 -10.06 -12.02
CA ASP A 205 -16.07 -11.33 -12.14
C ASP A 205 -17.21 -11.25 -13.16
N SER A 206 -17.95 -10.13 -13.17
CA SER A 206 -18.99 -9.88 -14.17
C SER A 206 -18.42 -9.78 -15.59
N LEU A 207 -17.26 -9.14 -15.76
CA LEU A 207 -16.59 -9.08 -17.06
C LEU A 207 -16.16 -10.46 -17.56
N LYS A 208 -15.58 -11.30 -16.69
CA LYS A 208 -15.21 -12.67 -17.02
C LYS A 208 -16.42 -13.50 -17.46
N GLN A 209 -17.53 -13.39 -16.73
CA GLN A 209 -18.79 -14.03 -17.09
C GLN A 209 -19.31 -13.57 -18.46
N GLN A 210 -19.28 -12.27 -18.74
CA GLN A 210 -19.69 -11.71 -20.02
C GLN A 210 -18.78 -12.14 -21.18
N ALA A 211 -17.48 -12.27 -20.92
CA ALA A 211 -16.51 -12.75 -21.90
C ALA A 211 -16.71 -14.23 -22.27
N GLY A 212 -17.31 -15.03 -21.37
CA GLY A 212 -17.73 -16.39 -21.66
C GLY A 212 -16.60 -17.42 -21.78
N TYR A 213 -15.42 -17.14 -21.24
CA TYR A 213 -14.26 -18.04 -21.31
C TYR A 213 -14.28 -19.15 -20.25
N GLY A 214 -15.30 -19.21 -19.41
CA GLY A 214 -15.41 -20.21 -18.33
C GLY A 214 -14.24 -20.17 -17.37
N ASP A 215 -13.62 -21.31 -17.09
CA ASP A 215 -12.49 -21.46 -16.17
C ASP A 215 -11.11 -21.29 -16.84
N ASP A 216 -11.03 -20.75 -18.06
CA ASP A 216 -9.76 -20.49 -18.72
C ASP A 216 -9.02 -19.33 -18.02
N ALA A 217 -8.04 -19.70 -17.17
CA ALA A 217 -7.28 -18.75 -16.36
C ALA A 217 -6.51 -17.72 -17.20
N PHE A 218 -5.96 -18.13 -18.37
CA PHE A 218 -5.23 -17.22 -19.23
C PHE A 218 -6.16 -16.19 -19.89
N ALA A 219 -7.29 -16.66 -20.46
CA ALA A 219 -8.27 -15.77 -21.05
C ALA A 219 -8.87 -14.81 -20.01
N ASN A 220 -9.18 -15.29 -18.80
CA ASN A 220 -9.66 -14.46 -17.70
C ASN A 220 -8.64 -13.41 -17.24
N THR A 221 -7.35 -13.74 -17.27
CA THR A 221 -6.30 -12.73 -16.98
C THR A 221 -6.31 -11.60 -18.01
N LEU A 222 -6.54 -11.89 -19.30
CA LEU A 222 -6.64 -10.87 -20.34
C LEU A 222 -7.89 -9.97 -20.20
N VAL A 223 -8.95 -10.46 -19.58
CA VAL A 223 -10.17 -9.67 -19.33
C VAL A 223 -9.93 -8.60 -18.25
N VAL A 224 -9.03 -8.86 -17.31
CA VAL A 224 -8.76 -7.95 -16.18
C VAL A 224 -7.47 -7.12 -16.34
N ALA A 225 -6.71 -7.37 -17.40
CA ALA A 225 -5.50 -6.62 -17.74
C ALA A 225 -5.82 -5.32 -18.49
#